data_90ae5523fe54642573b4972ce0505a80
#
_entry.id   90ae5523fe54642573b4972ce0505a80
#
_cell.length_a   1.000
_cell.length_b   1.000
_cell.length_c   1.000
_cell.angle_alpha   90.00
_cell.angle_beta   90.00
_cell.angle_gamma   90.00
#
_symmetry.space_group_name_H-M   'P 1'
#
loop_
_entity.id
_entity.type
_entity.pdbx_description
1 polymer ?
#
loop_
_entity_poly.entity_id
_entity_poly.type
_entity_poly.pdbx_seq_one_letter_code
_entity_poly.pdbx_strand_id
1 'polypeptide(L)'
;RRQRQMCIRDSFVARQIILKGLRGGHSGLEINQGRGNANKLLARIVHDLLIEFDCRLSSFEGGNMRNAIPREAHAVLVFNSEDVEGLEDYIKEYEALLNTEYAPIEEGITLKLENVDLPAFIVPEEIQDNMISVLMACQNGVMRMIPTVPDTVETSSNLAIVTIGGGKADVRILARSSCDTMKDFLADSLTACFSMAGMKVELSGAYSGWQPNVDSPILHAMTLSYKQQFGVEPAVKVIHAGLECGIIGANCPGLDMISFGPTLRSPHSPDERAYIPSVTKFYDFLVATLEQTPEK
;
A
#
# COMPACT_ATOMS: atom_id res chain seq x y z
N ARG A 1 7.85 -42.80 25.52
CA ARG A 1 8.16 -41.62 24.68
C ARG A 1 7.27 -41.54 23.42
N ARG A 2 7.03 -42.65 22.68
CA ARG A 2 6.15 -42.65 21.48
C ARG A 2 4.67 -42.34 21.81
N GLN A 3 4.15 -42.84 22.91
CA GLN A 3 2.75 -42.63 23.33
C GLN A 3 2.49 -41.14 23.72
N ARG A 4 3.44 -40.45 24.40
CA ARG A 4 3.32 -39.01 24.71
C ARG A 4 3.36 -38.11 23.46
N GLN A 5 4.14 -38.48 22.45
CA GLN A 5 4.16 -37.75 21.19
C GLN A 5 2.88 -37.90 20.35
N MET A 6 2.21 -39.07 20.41
CA MET A 6 0.91 -39.29 19.76
C MET A 6 -0.19 -38.44 20.43
N CYS A 7 -0.27 -38.45 21.76
CA CYS A 7 -1.27 -37.63 22.49
C CYS A 7 -1.12 -36.11 22.27
N ILE A 8 0.10 -35.61 22.05
CA ILE A 8 0.33 -34.17 21.79
C ILE A 8 -0.11 -33.77 20.37
N ARG A 9 0.05 -34.68 19.37
CA ARG A 9 -0.40 -34.39 18.00
C ARG A 9 -1.91 -34.37 17.84
N ASP A 10 -2.63 -35.18 18.58
CA ASP A 10 -4.09 -35.26 18.53
C ASP A 10 -4.79 -34.07 19.25
N SER A 11 -4.02 -33.26 19.99
CA SER A 11 -4.53 -32.12 20.75
C SER A 11 -4.48 -30.81 20.00
N PHE A 12 -3.90 -30.78 18.80
CA PHE A 12 -3.76 -29.55 18.01
C PHE A 12 -4.31 -29.70 16.60
N VAL A 13 -4.88 -28.62 16.09
CA VAL A 13 -5.38 -28.52 14.72
C VAL A 13 -4.84 -27.25 14.07
N ALA A 14 -4.57 -27.30 12.78
CA ALA A 14 -4.16 -26.10 12.05
C ALA A 14 -5.28 -25.60 11.14
N ARG A 15 -5.41 -24.30 11.08
CA ARG A 15 -6.37 -23.59 10.24
C ARG A 15 -5.67 -22.53 9.43
N GLN A 16 -6.00 -22.46 8.16
CA GLN A 16 -5.61 -21.34 7.30
C GLN A 16 -6.76 -20.36 7.20
N ILE A 17 -6.47 -19.11 7.54
CA ILE A 17 -7.38 -17.99 7.34
C ILE A 17 -6.98 -17.31 6.05
N ILE A 18 -7.93 -17.14 5.14
CA ILE A 18 -7.71 -16.53 3.83
C ILE A 18 -8.63 -15.31 3.73
N LEU A 19 -8.03 -14.13 3.73
CA LEU A 19 -8.70 -12.87 3.46
C LEU A 19 -8.53 -12.51 1.98
N LYS A 20 -9.64 -12.27 1.28
CA LYS A 20 -9.64 -11.84 -0.13
C LYS A 20 -10.89 -11.07 -0.51
N GLY A 21 -10.97 -10.64 -1.77
CA GLY A 21 -12.10 -9.88 -2.29
C GLY A 21 -11.93 -8.36 -2.16
N LEU A 22 -10.80 -7.87 -1.66
CA LEU A 22 -10.47 -6.46 -1.64
C LEU A 22 -10.14 -5.94 -3.04
N ARG A 23 -10.43 -4.66 -3.29
CA ARG A 23 -10.20 -4.01 -4.60
C ARG A 23 -8.70 -3.84 -4.89
N GLY A 24 -7.90 -3.55 -3.86
CA GLY A 24 -6.51 -3.18 -4.03
C GLY A 24 -6.36 -1.89 -4.83
N GLY A 25 -5.26 -1.74 -5.57
CA GLY A 25 -5.01 -0.60 -6.44
C GLY A 25 -3.59 -0.08 -6.37
N HIS A 26 -3.33 1.03 -7.06
CA HIS A 26 -2.01 1.66 -7.06
C HIS A 26 -1.75 2.40 -5.76
N SER A 27 -0.64 2.09 -5.07
CA SER A 27 -0.29 2.64 -3.75
C SER A 27 0.02 4.14 -3.71
N GLY A 28 -0.01 4.82 -4.84
CA GLY A 28 0.09 6.28 -4.94
C GLY A 28 -1.23 6.90 -5.36
N LEU A 29 -1.76 6.52 -6.53
CA LEU A 29 -2.92 7.16 -7.12
C LEU A 29 -4.24 6.87 -6.39
N GLU A 30 -4.30 5.76 -5.65
CA GLU A 30 -5.54 5.28 -5.04
C GLU A 30 -5.42 5.09 -3.51
N ILE A 31 -4.31 5.53 -2.92
CA ILE A 31 -4.04 5.37 -1.49
C ILE A 31 -5.01 6.15 -0.58
N ASN A 32 -5.61 7.22 -1.11
CA ASN A 32 -6.57 8.07 -0.40
C ASN A 32 -8.04 7.65 -0.62
N GLN A 33 -8.29 6.54 -1.30
CA GLN A 33 -9.66 6.10 -1.59
C GLN A 33 -10.29 5.29 -0.47
N GLY A 34 -9.61 5.12 0.66
CA GLY A 34 -10.12 4.36 1.81
C GLY A 34 -10.17 2.85 1.61
N ARG A 35 -9.49 2.33 0.58
CA ARG A 35 -9.46 0.88 0.31
C ARG A 35 -8.78 0.10 1.42
N GLY A 36 -9.26 -1.10 1.66
CA GLY A 36 -8.67 -2.04 2.61
C GLY A 36 -7.27 -2.51 2.16
N ASN A 37 -6.35 -2.60 3.13
CA ASN A 37 -5.05 -3.25 2.94
C ASN A 37 -5.12 -4.63 3.58
N ALA A 38 -5.03 -5.69 2.77
CA ALA A 38 -5.19 -7.06 3.24
C ALA A 38 -4.22 -7.43 4.37
N ASN A 39 -2.97 -6.93 4.33
CA ASN A 39 -1.99 -7.19 5.38
C ASN A 39 -2.39 -6.56 6.72
N LYS A 40 -2.93 -5.34 6.71
CA LYS A 40 -3.42 -4.66 7.92
C LYS A 40 -4.64 -5.36 8.49
N LEU A 41 -5.59 -5.72 7.63
CA LEU A 41 -6.82 -6.38 8.06
C LEU A 41 -6.55 -7.78 8.60
N LEU A 42 -5.71 -8.57 7.92
CA LEU A 42 -5.35 -9.89 8.42
C LEU A 42 -4.54 -9.81 9.72
N ALA A 43 -3.64 -8.82 9.86
CA ALA A 43 -2.92 -8.61 11.12
C ALA A 43 -3.88 -8.32 12.29
N ARG A 44 -4.94 -7.51 12.05
CA ARG A 44 -6.00 -7.26 13.04
C ARG A 44 -6.76 -8.55 13.39
N ILE A 45 -7.16 -9.32 12.38
CA ILE A 45 -7.86 -10.60 12.62
C ILE A 45 -6.98 -11.56 13.43
N VAL A 46 -5.72 -11.71 13.06
CA VAL A 46 -4.77 -12.57 13.78
C VAL A 46 -4.57 -12.08 15.21
N HIS A 47 -4.40 -10.77 15.42
CA HIS A 47 -4.29 -10.17 16.75
C HIS A 47 -5.49 -10.56 17.64
N ASP A 48 -6.71 -10.39 17.12
CA ASP A 48 -7.92 -10.68 17.89
C ASP A 48 -8.08 -12.19 18.16
N LEU A 49 -7.71 -13.03 17.19
CA LEU A 49 -7.69 -14.49 17.39
C LEU A 49 -6.69 -14.96 18.43
N LEU A 50 -5.52 -14.32 18.54
CA LEU A 50 -4.53 -14.60 19.58
C LEU A 50 -5.01 -14.23 20.99
N ILE A 51 -5.97 -13.31 21.08
CA ILE A 51 -6.58 -12.90 22.36
C ILE A 51 -7.75 -13.84 22.74
N GLU A 52 -8.59 -14.18 21.77
CA GLU A 52 -9.84 -14.92 22.03
C GLU A 52 -9.65 -16.44 22.08
N PHE A 53 -8.63 -16.96 21.41
CA PHE A 53 -8.37 -18.39 21.29
C PHE A 53 -6.93 -18.72 21.73
N ASP A 54 -6.72 -19.88 22.38
CA ASP A 54 -5.35 -20.38 22.60
C ASP A 54 -4.77 -20.91 21.27
N CYS A 55 -4.12 -20.01 20.54
CA CYS A 55 -3.56 -20.33 19.23
C CYS A 55 -2.18 -19.74 19.01
N ARG A 56 -1.50 -20.24 18.00
CA ARG A 56 -0.13 -19.84 17.63
C ARG A 56 0.00 -19.64 16.14
N LEU A 57 0.65 -18.55 15.74
CA LEU A 57 0.98 -18.26 14.36
C LEU A 57 2.06 -19.21 13.84
N SER A 58 1.85 -19.80 12.67
CA SER A 58 2.86 -20.55 11.93
C SER A 58 3.39 -19.76 10.74
N SER A 59 2.50 -19.15 9.95
CA SER A 59 2.87 -18.34 8.80
C SER A 59 1.88 -17.21 8.55
N PHE A 60 2.37 -16.16 7.91
CA PHE A 60 1.58 -15.03 7.41
C PHE A 60 2.14 -14.62 6.06
N GLU A 61 1.31 -14.53 5.05
CA GLU A 61 1.69 -14.10 3.71
C GLU A 61 0.64 -13.17 3.12
N GLY A 62 1.07 -12.04 2.54
CA GLY A 62 0.17 -11.14 1.84
C GLY A 62 0.89 -10.12 0.99
N GLY A 63 0.27 -9.81 -0.17
CA GLY A 63 0.80 -8.93 -1.17
C GLY A 63 1.99 -9.50 -1.95
N ASN A 64 2.20 -8.98 -3.16
CA ASN A 64 3.26 -9.45 -4.05
C ASN A 64 3.96 -8.31 -4.82
N MET A 65 3.45 -7.09 -4.75
CA MET A 65 3.96 -5.93 -5.46
C MET A 65 4.06 -4.71 -4.53
N ARG A 66 5.23 -4.06 -4.46
CA ARG A 66 5.45 -2.90 -3.58
C ARG A 66 4.56 -1.71 -3.89
N ASN A 67 4.24 -1.48 -5.16
CA ASN A 67 3.44 -0.35 -5.63
C ASN A 67 1.93 -0.66 -5.70
N ALA A 68 1.48 -1.80 -5.21
CA ALA A 68 0.08 -2.18 -5.14
C ALA A 68 -0.41 -2.29 -3.69
N ILE A 69 -1.64 -1.85 -3.42
CA ILE A 69 -2.34 -2.11 -2.16
C ILE A 69 -2.72 -3.60 -2.18
N PRO A 70 -2.30 -4.41 -1.19
CA PRO A 70 -2.57 -5.84 -1.21
C PRO A 70 -4.06 -6.14 -1.11
N ARG A 71 -4.54 -7.03 -2.00
CA ARG A 71 -5.96 -7.43 -2.12
C ARG A 71 -6.31 -8.69 -1.36
N GLU A 72 -5.30 -9.47 -1.02
CA GLU A 72 -5.44 -10.76 -0.36
C GLU A 72 -4.25 -11.01 0.56
N ALA A 73 -4.50 -11.74 1.63
CA ALA A 73 -3.51 -12.22 2.56
C ALA A 73 -4.02 -13.49 3.24
N HIS A 74 -3.11 -14.34 3.69
CA HIS A 74 -3.46 -15.55 4.43
C HIS A 74 -2.49 -15.80 5.59
N ALA A 75 -2.99 -16.46 6.61
CA ALA A 75 -2.22 -16.87 7.78
C ALA A 75 -2.58 -18.30 8.18
N VAL A 76 -1.59 -19.06 8.62
CA VAL A 76 -1.80 -20.37 9.23
C VAL A 76 -1.61 -20.26 10.72
N LEU A 77 -2.64 -20.65 11.48
CA LEU A 77 -2.62 -20.71 12.93
C LEU A 77 -2.82 -22.16 13.40
N VAL A 78 -2.20 -22.47 14.52
CA VAL A 78 -2.34 -23.76 15.22
C VAL A 78 -3.13 -23.50 16.50
N PHE A 79 -4.24 -24.20 16.66
CA PHE A 79 -5.17 -24.10 17.78
C PHE A 79 -5.11 -25.35 18.64
N ASN A 80 -5.40 -25.23 19.92
CA ASN A 80 -5.79 -26.39 20.71
C ASN A 80 -7.12 -26.93 20.18
N SER A 81 -7.23 -28.23 19.95
CA SER A 81 -8.44 -28.84 19.38
C SER A 81 -9.69 -28.67 20.26
N GLU A 82 -9.52 -28.43 21.55
CA GLU A 82 -10.62 -28.16 22.49
C GLU A 82 -11.13 -26.72 22.39
N ASP A 83 -10.32 -25.78 21.84
CA ASP A 83 -10.62 -24.34 21.80
C ASP A 83 -11.10 -23.84 20.42
N VAL A 84 -11.35 -24.74 19.46
CA VAL A 84 -11.84 -24.35 18.12
C VAL A 84 -13.38 -24.27 18.03
N GLU A 85 -14.09 -24.59 19.12
CA GLU A 85 -15.55 -24.40 19.15
C GLU A 85 -15.87 -22.90 18.99
N GLY A 86 -16.76 -22.57 18.04
CA GLY A 86 -17.12 -21.19 17.74
C GLY A 86 -16.18 -20.44 16.78
N LEU A 87 -15.02 -20.99 16.43
CA LEU A 87 -14.09 -20.31 15.52
C LEU A 87 -14.70 -20.02 14.13
N GLU A 88 -15.51 -20.94 13.59
CA GLU A 88 -16.18 -20.73 12.30
C GLU A 88 -17.19 -19.59 12.36
N ASP A 89 -17.93 -19.48 13.46
CA ASP A 89 -18.91 -18.43 13.65
C ASP A 89 -18.21 -17.09 13.91
N TYR A 90 -17.14 -17.08 14.68
CA TYR A 90 -16.29 -15.90 14.87
C TYR A 90 -15.75 -15.34 13.54
N ILE A 91 -15.26 -16.21 12.65
CA ILE A 91 -14.78 -15.79 11.33
C ILE A 91 -15.90 -15.23 10.46
N LYS A 92 -17.12 -15.81 10.51
CA LYS A 92 -18.31 -15.26 9.78
C LYS A 92 -18.74 -13.90 10.33
N GLU A 93 -18.76 -13.74 11.64
CA GLU A 93 -19.07 -12.45 12.29
C GLU A 93 -18.02 -11.39 11.90
N TYR A 94 -16.76 -11.77 11.88
CA TYR A 94 -15.66 -10.87 11.48
C TYR A 94 -15.75 -10.47 9.99
N GLU A 95 -16.12 -11.40 9.10
CA GLU A 95 -16.39 -11.10 7.70
C GLU A 95 -17.52 -10.07 7.56
N ALA A 96 -18.62 -10.25 8.29
CA ALA A 96 -19.74 -9.31 8.29
C ALA A 96 -19.33 -7.94 8.83
N LEU A 97 -18.51 -7.89 9.88
CA LEU A 97 -17.94 -6.68 10.44
C LEU A 97 -17.13 -5.92 9.41
N LEU A 98 -16.18 -6.57 8.75
CA LEU A 98 -15.33 -5.94 7.73
C LEU A 98 -16.14 -5.43 6.54
N ASN A 99 -17.13 -6.19 6.06
CA ASN A 99 -18.02 -5.73 4.99
C ASN A 99 -18.84 -4.50 5.39
N THR A 100 -19.19 -4.36 6.67
CA THR A 100 -19.87 -3.18 7.19
C THR A 100 -18.93 -1.98 7.31
N GLU A 101 -17.72 -2.17 7.86
CA GLU A 101 -16.73 -1.11 8.05
C GLU A 101 -16.22 -0.52 6.73
N TYR A 102 -16.08 -1.34 5.70
CA TYR A 102 -15.51 -0.93 4.42
C TYR A 102 -16.57 -0.61 3.35
N ALA A 103 -17.86 -0.78 3.62
CA ALA A 103 -18.90 -0.34 2.71
C ALA A 103 -18.94 1.20 2.57
N PRO A 104 -19.21 1.76 1.38
CA PRO A 104 -19.43 1.11 0.10
C PRO A 104 -18.14 0.93 -0.75
N ILE A 105 -16.95 1.08 -0.15
CA ILE A 105 -15.67 1.10 -0.89
C ILE A 105 -15.28 -0.31 -1.33
N GLU A 106 -15.42 -1.29 -0.43
CA GLU A 106 -15.17 -2.69 -0.71
C GLU A 106 -16.50 -3.45 -0.81
N GLU A 107 -16.71 -4.20 -1.90
CA GLU A 107 -18.01 -4.84 -2.19
C GLU A 107 -17.96 -6.36 -2.15
N GLY A 108 -17.07 -6.95 -1.38
CA GLY A 108 -17.00 -8.41 -1.39
C GLY A 108 -15.83 -8.99 -0.63
N ILE A 109 -15.56 -8.43 0.54
CA ILE A 109 -14.55 -9.00 1.45
C ILE A 109 -15.03 -10.39 1.87
N THR A 110 -14.16 -11.38 1.72
CA THR A 110 -14.42 -12.75 2.15
C THR A 110 -13.32 -13.25 3.07
N LEU A 111 -13.73 -13.90 4.16
CA LEU A 111 -12.87 -14.65 5.06
C LEU A 111 -13.18 -16.13 4.95
N LYS A 112 -12.19 -16.93 4.57
CA LYS A 112 -12.32 -18.38 4.55
C LYS A 112 -11.45 -19.00 5.63
N LEU A 113 -12.00 -20.03 6.26
CA LEU A 113 -11.31 -20.89 7.19
C LEU A 113 -11.13 -22.26 6.54
N GLU A 114 -9.90 -22.69 6.34
CA GLU A 114 -9.59 -23.97 5.71
C GLU A 114 -8.79 -24.86 6.67
N ASN A 115 -9.10 -26.15 6.68
CA ASN A 115 -8.32 -27.14 7.41
C ASN A 115 -7.02 -27.39 6.65
N VAL A 116 -5.90 -27.33 7.34
CA VAL A 116 -4.58 -27.64 6.78
C VAL A 116 -3.83 -28.62 7.67
N ASP A 117 -2.84 -29.29 7.11
CA ASP A 117 -1.97 -30.17 7.89
C ASP A 117 -1.21 -29.38 8.95
N LEU A 118 -0.93 -30.01 10.10
CA LEU A 118 -0.14 -29.39 11.15
C LEU A 118 1.25 -28.98 10.61
N PRO A 119 1.60 -27.70 10.71
CA PRO A 119 2.89 -27.22 10.24
C PRO A 119 4.04 -27.80 11.07
N ALA A 120 5.23 -27.87 10.49
CA ALA A 120 6.43 -28.35 11.18
C ALA A 120 6.94 -27.35 12.24
N PHE A 121 6.59 -26.09 12.11
CA PHE A 121 7.07 -24.99 12.96
C PHE A 121 5.94 -24.01 13.26
N ILE A 122 6.01 -23.40 14.44
CA ILE A 122 5.22 -22.24 14.85
C ILE A 122 6.17 -21.10 15.18
N VAL A 123 5.69 -19.88 15.07
CA VAL A 123 6.45 -18.68 15.46
C VAL A 123 6.53 -18.64 16.99
N PRO A 124 7.71 -18.42 17.59
CA PRO A 124 7.83 -18.22 19.04
C PRO A 124 6.93 -17.08 19.51
N GLU A 125 6.30 -17.23 20.68
CA GLU A 125 5.28 -16.32 21.21
C GLU A 125 5.71 -14.85 21.20
N GLU A 126 6.85 -14.55 21.81
CA GLU A 126 7.39 -13.19 21.88
C GLU A 126 7.61 -12.59 20.48
N ILE A 127 8.07 -13.39 19.52
CA ILE A 127 8.27 -12.94 18.14
C ILE A 127 6.92 -12.74 17.44
N GLN A 128 5.98 -13.63 17.64
CA GLN A 128 4.61 -13.53 17.13
C GLN A 128 3.95 -12.22 17.59
N ASP A 129 3.98 -11.95 18.89
CA ASP A 129 3.35 -10.79 19.50
C ASP A 129 3.99 -9.49 19.01
N ASN A 130 5.33 -9.46 18.94
CA ASN A 130 6.05 -8.33 18.37
C ASN A 130 5.73 -8.11 16.90
N MET A 131 5.68 -9.18 16.10
CA MET A 131 5.38 -9.10 14.66
C MET A 131 3.95 -8.62 14.40
N ILE A 132 2.97 -9.21 15.08
CA ILE A 132 1.56 -8.79 14.90
C ILE A 132 1.37 -7.35 15.39
N SER A 133 1.95 -7.01 16.54
CA SER A 133 1.89 -5.63 17.08
C SER A 133 2.49 -4.62 16.12
N VAL A 134 3.65 -4.87 15.51
CA VAL A 134 4.25 -3.94 14.58
C VAL A 134 3.46 -3.83 13.27
N LEU A 135 2.88 -4.92 12.76
CA LEU A 135 2.00 -4.87 11.60
C LEU A 135 0.72 -4.06 11.89
N MET A 136 0.20 -4.13 13.11
CA MET A 136 -0.92 -3.31 13.58
C MET A 136 -0.53 -1.83 13.72
N ALA A 137 0.62 -1.54 14.33
CA ALA A 137 1.05 -0.19 14.70
C ALA A 137 1.66 0.61 13.54
N CYS A 138 2.34 -0.05 12.59
CA CYS A 138 3.06 0.65 11.52
C CYS A 138 2.11 1.52 10.68
N GLN A 139 2.59 2.70 10.31
CA GLN A 139 1.85 3.63 9.47
C GLN A 139 1.54 2.97 8.10
N ASN A 140 0.27 3.10 7.67
CA ASN A 140 -0.21 2.64 6.37
C ASN A 140 -1.32 3.57 5.87
N GLY A 141 -1.35 3.86 4.58
CA GLY A 141 -2.29 4.82 4.01
C GLY A 141 -1.74 6.25 4.00
N VAL A 142 -2.64 7.22 3.94
CA VAL A 142 -2.29 8.64 3.93
C VAL A 142 -1.77 9.08 5.30
N MET A 143 -0.60 9.71 5.32
CA MET A 143 -0.04 10.34 6.50
C MET A 143 -0.32 11.85 6.51
N ARG A 144 -0.19 12.50 5.34
CA ARG A 144 -0.39 13.94 5.19
C ARG A 144 -0.94 14.27 3.80
N MET A 145 -1.84 15.26 3.75
CA MET A 145 -2.35 15.87 2.52
C MET A 145 -1.55 17.16 2.23
N ILE A 146 -1.51 17.59 0.95
CA ILE A 146 -0.91 18.89 0.57
C ILE A 146 -1.87 20.01 0.99
N PRO A 147 -1.45 20.93 1.89
CA PRO A 147 -2.37 21.97 2.40
C PRO A 147 -2.86 22.95 1.34
N THR A 148 -2.06 23.17 0.30
CA THR A 148 -2.33 24.16 -0.76
C THR A 148 -3.04 23.60 -1.99
N VAL A 149 -3.17 22.27 -2.09
CA VAL A 149 -3.83 21.61 -3.22
C VAL A 149 -4.87 20.62 -2.68
N PRO A 150 -6.17 20.94 -2.81
CA PRO A 150 -7.23 20.06 -2.31
C PRO A 150 -7.12 18.62 -2.82
N ASP A 151 -7.56 17.67 -2.01
CA ASP A 151 -7.66 16.24 -2.31
C ASP A 151 -6.36 15.57 -2.79
N THR A 152 -5.20 16.22 -2.55
CA THR A 152 -3.90 15.72 -3.00
C THR A 152 -3.07 15.22 -1.83
N VAL A 153 -2.63 13.97 -1.94
CA VAL A 153 -1.77 13.32 -0.94
C VAL A 153 -0.34 13.87 -1.06
N GLU A 154 0.24 14.29 0.07
CA GLU A 154 1.66 14.64 0.15
C GLU A 154 2.49 13.41 0.53
N THR A 155 2.13 12.75 1.63
CA THR A 155 2.92 11.68 2.24
C THR A 155 2.04 10.49 2.57
N SER A 156 2.49 9.31 2.16
CA SER A 156 1.79 8.04 2.42
C SER A 156 2.75 6.87 2.51
N SER A 157 2.28 5.77 3.10
CA SER A 157 2.94 4.48 3.03
C SER A 157 1.96 3.37 2.66
N ASN A 158 2.49 2.28 2.16
CA ASN A 158 1.75 1.08 1.82
C ASN A 158 2.48 -0.14 2.41
N LEU A 159 1.86 -0.83 3.36
CA LEU A 159 2.30 -2.13 3.86
C LEU A 159 2.07 -3.17 2.75
N ALA A 160 3.03 -3.27 1.84
CA ALA A 160 2.83 -3.91 0.55
C ALA A 160 2.97 -5.42 0.58
N ILE A 161 4.04 -5.92 1.22
CA ILE A 161 4.34 -7.36 1.25
C ILE A 161 4.69 -7.74 2.68
N VAL A 162 4.10 -8.81 3.16
CA VAL A 162 4.43 -9.44 4.44
C VAL A 162 4.63 -10.93 4.20
N THR A 163 5.73 -11.47 4.67
CA THR A 163 6.00 -12.91 4.68
C THR A 163 6.60 -13.28 6.02
N ILE A 164 5.91 -14.11 6.79
CA ILE A 164 6.38 -14.65 8.07
C ILE A 164 6.23 -16.17 8.01
N GLY A 165 7.28 -16.90 8.32
CA GLY A 165 7.29 -18.36 8.34
C GLY A 165 8.67 -18.93 8.08
N GLY A 166 8.87 -20.21 8.35
CA GLY A 166 10.15 -20.90 8.10
C GLY A 166 11.36 -20.28 8.81
N GLY A 167 11.16 -19.64 9.97
CA GLY A 167 12.21 -18.98 10.73
C GLY A 167 12.65 -17.61 10.19
N LYS A 168 11.86 -17.01 9.30
CA LYS A 168 12.14 -15.68 8.70
C LYS A 168 10.89 -14.81 8.72
N ALA A 169 11.13 -13.50 8.78
CA ALA A 169 10.11 -12.49 8.55
C ALA A 169 10.67 -11.44 7.57
N ASP A 170 9.94 -11.13 6.51
CA ASP A 170 10.25 -10.07 5.55
C ASP A 170 9.01 -9.19 5.42
N VAL A 171 9.19 -7.89 5.64
CA VAL A 171 8.13 -6.89 5.51
C VAL A 171 8.61 -5.79 4.58
N ARG A 172 7.85 -5.52 3.53
CA ARG A 172 8.19 -4.49 2.55
C ARG A 172 7.14 -3.41 2.50
N ILE A 173 7.57 -2.18 2.73
CA ILE A 173 6.73 -0.99 2.74
C ILE A 173 7.23 -0.06 1.64
N LEU A 174 6.29 0.54 0.91
CA LEU A 174 6.59 1.61 -0.04
C LEU A 174 6.11 2.94 0.55
N ALA A 175 7.06 3.79 0.92
CA ALA A 175 6.80 5.16 1.35
C ALA A 175 6.88 6.12 0.16
N ARG A 176 6.02 7.13 0.13
CA ARG A 176 5.98 8.18 -0.89
C ARG A 176 5.77 9.54 -0.24
N SER A 177 6.47 10.55 -0.73
CA SER A 177 6.21 11.94 -0.37
C SER A 177 6.67 12.88 -1.49
N SER A 178 5.94 13.98 -1.70
CA SER A 178 6.40 15.11 -2.50
C SER A 178 7.31 16.08 -1.71
N CYS A 179 7.38 15.90 -0.39
CA CYS A 179 8.21 16.70 0.53
C CYS A 179 9.32 15.81 1.12
N ASP A 180 10.58 16.10 0.82
CA ASP A 180 11.71 15.26 1.23
C ASP A 180 11.83 15.12 2.76
N THR A 181 11.66 16.21 3.52
CA THR A 181 11.71 16.14 4.99
C THR A 181 10.59 15.29 5.59
N MET A 182 9.41 15.25 4.97
CA MET A 182 8.32 14.38 5.39
C MET A 182 8.54 12.93 4.96
N LYS A 183 9.21 12.71 3.83
CA LYS A 183 9.66 11.37 3.42
C LYS A 183 10.63 10.79 4.45
N ASP A 184 11.62 11.59 4.86
CA ASP A 184 12.62 11.19 5.85
C ASP A 184 11.97 10.93 7.21
N PHE A 185 11.06 11.81 7.66
CA PHE A 185 10.30 11.60 8.90
C PHE A 185 9.48 10.30 8.89
N LEU A 186 8.81 10.00 7.76
CA LEU A 186 8.07 8.73 7.62
C LEU A 186 9.01 7.52 7.66
N ALA A 187 10.16 7.61 6.98
CA ALA A 187 11.17 6.55 7.00
C ALA A 187 11.73 6.29 8.40
N ASP A 188 12.03 7.36 9.14
CA ASP A 188 12.50 7.28 10.54
C ASP A 188 11.42 6.70 11.46
N SER A 189 10.16 7.11 11.29
CA SER A 189 9.02 6.60 12.06
C SER A 189 8.81 5.10 11.83
N LEU A 190 8.86 4.65 10.58
CA LEU A 190 8.78 3.23 10.26
C LEU A 190 9.98 2.46 10.80
N THR A 191 11.19 3.04 10.69
CA THR A 191 12.41 2.44 11.23
C THR A 191 12.30 2.25 12.75
N ALA A 192 11.83 3.27 13.48
CA ALA A 192 11.63 3.19 14.92
C ALA A 192 10.58 2.11 15.25
N CYS A 193 9.45 2.08 14.55
CA CYS A 193 8.38 1.11 14.77
C CYS A 193 8.87 -0.33 14.63
N PHE A 194 9.53 -0.66 13.52
CA PHE A 194 10.03 -2.02 13.26
C PHE A 194 11.24 -2.39 14.14
N SER A 195 12.10 -1.42 14.50
CA SER A 195 13.23 -1.65 15.42
C SER A 195 12.76 -1.99 16.83
N MET A 196 11.66 -1.39 17.32
CA MET A 196 11.05 -1.76 18.61
C MET A 196 10.56 -3.22 18.62
N ALA A 197 10.17 -3.77 17.49
CA ALA A 197 9.82 -5.18 17.33
C ALA A 197 11.05 -6.10 17.09
N GLY A 198 12.27 -5.58 17.24
CA GLY A 198 13.51 -6.34 17.06
C GLY A 198 13.89 -6.62 15.59
N MET A 199 13.25 -5.96 14.62
CA MET A 199 13.54 -6.16 13.21
C MET A 199 14.70 -5.25 12.74
N LYS A 200 15.50 -5.77 11.81
CA LYS A 200 16.45 -4.96 11.04
C LYS A 200 15.72 -4.24 9.93
N VAL A 201 15.91 -2.92 9.85
CA VAL A 201 15.31 -2.09 8.79
C VAL A 201 16.39 -1.66 7.80
N GLU A 202 16.05 -1.77 6.50
CA GLU A 202 16.89 -1.30 5.41
C GLU A 202 16.09 -0.32 4.54
N LEU A 203 16.61 0.88 4.35
CA LEU A 203 16.03 1.89 3.46
C LEU A 203 16.74 1.84 2.11
N SER A 204 15.99 1.85 1.02
CA SER A 204 16.54 1.75 -0.34
C SER A 204 15.67 2.41 -1.39
N GLY A 205 16.27 2.83 -2.50
CA GLY A 205 15.56 3.33 -3.67
C GLY A 205 14.92 4.71 -3.47
N ALA A 206 15.40 5.50 -2.52
CA ALA A 206 14.90 6.85 -2.30
C ALA A 206 15.34 7.80 -3.43
N TYR A 207 14.44 8.69 -3.82
CA TYR A 207 14.70 9.83 -4.71
C TYR A 207 13.89 11.04 -4.24
N SER A 208 14.29 12.24 -4.71
CA SER A 208 13.66 13.50 -4.30
C SER A 208 12.22 13.61 -4.79
N GLY A 209 11.36 14.15 -3.95
CA GLY A 209 10.01 14.53 -4.30
C GLY A 209 9.97 15.73 -5.24
N TRP A 210 8.87 15.91 -5.94
CA TRP A 210 8.58 17.10 -6.71
C TRP A 210 7.42 17.85 -6.06
N GLN A 211 7.75 18.92 -5.33
CA GLN A 211 6.74 19.75 -4.69
C GLN A 211 5.98 20.56 -5.75
N PRO A 212 4.65 20.56 -5.72
CA PRO A 212 3.86 21.36 -6.63
C PRO A 212 4.09 22.87 -6.37
N ASN A 213 4.33 23.62 -7.44
CA ASN A 213 4.39 25.07 -7.41
C ASN A 213 3.19 25.64 -8.16
N VAL A 214 2.20 26.17 -7.42
CA VAL A 214 0.99 26.74 -8.00
C VAL A 214 1.24 28.09 -8.68
N ASP A 215 2.34 28.77 -8.33
CA ASP A 215 2.77 30.05 -8.87
C ASP A 215 3.84 29.91 -9.97
N SER A 216 3.99 28.72 -10.53
CA SER A 216 4.96 28.41 -11.58
C SER A 216 4.70 29.25 -12.84
N PRO A 217 5.68 30.03 -13.33
CA PRO A 217 5.57 30.80 -14.57
C PRO A 217 5.25 29.95 -15.79
N ILE A 218 5.88 28.78 -15.92
CA ILE A 218 5.60 27.84 -17.05
C ILE A 218 4.18 27.27 -16.95
N LEU A 219 3.67 27.00 -15.76
CA LEU A 219 2.30 26.55 -15.57
C LEU A 219 1.30 27.62 -16.07
N HIS A 220 1.51 28.86 -15.68
CA HIS A 220 0.64 29.95 -16.12
C HIS A 220 0.70 30.17 -17.63
N ALA A 221 1.89 30.19 -18.21
CA ALA A 221 2.07 30.35 -19.66
C ALA A 221 1.38 29.23 -20.44
N MET A 222 1.59 28.00 -20.05
CA MET A 222 1.00 26.83 -20.70
C MET A 222 -0.52 26.77 -20.51
N THR A 223 -1.05 27.17 -19.38
CA THR A 223 -2.50 27.25 -19.14
C THR A 223 -3.15 28.24 -20.09
N LEU A 224 -2.55 29.41 -20.27
CA LEU A 224 -3.02 30.42 -21.23
C LEU A 224 -2.96 29.90 -22.66
N SER A 225 -1.84 29.36 -23.09
CA SER A 225 -1.66 28.76 -24.42
C SER A 225 -2.69 27.68 -24.71
N TYR A 226 -2.92 26.75 -23.76
CA TYR A 226 -3.92 25.71 -23.91
C TYR A 226 -5.33 26.25 -24.06
N LYS A 227 -5.70 27.26 -23.24
CA LYS A 227 -7.00 27.90 -23.32
C LYS A 227 -7.20 28.64 -24.68
N GLN A 228 -6.16 29.31 -25.18
CA GLN A 228 -6.20 29.97 -26.50
C GLN A 228 -6.39 28.96 -27.64
N GLN A 229 -5.67 27.84 -27.57
CA GLN A 229 -5.67 26.84 -28.65
C GLN A 229 -6.94 25.95 -28.64
N PHE A 230 -7.45 25.57 -27.47
CA PHE A 230 -8.55 24.58 -27.36
C PHE A 230 -9.86 25.18 -26.82
N GLY A 231 -9.89 26.45 -26.42
CA GLY A 231 -11.10 27.13 -25.93
C GLY A 231 -11.58 26.67 -24.55
N VAL A 232 -10.82 25.82 -23.85
CA VAL A 232 -11.13 25.29 -22.50
C VAL A 232 -9.91 25.36 -21.62
N GLU A 233 -10.11 25.46 -20.31
CA GLU A 233 -9.00 25.42 -19.37
C GLU A 233 -8.47 23.98 -19.20
N PRO A 234 -7.14 23.79 -19.12
CA PRO A 234 -6.56 22.48 -18.81
C PRO A 234 -6.85 22.09 -17.37
N ALA A 235 -7.01 20.80 -17.13
CA ALA A 235 -7.03 20.28 -15.78
C ALA A 235 -5.60 20.22 -15.23
N VAL A 236 -5.25 21.12 -14.32
CA VAL A 236 -3.99 21.06 -13.57
C VAL A 236 -4.16 20.07 -12.42
N LYS A 237 -3.28 19.08 -12.38
CA LYS A 237 -3.33 18.01 -11.38
C LYS A 237 -1.96 17.77 -10.78
N VAL A 238 -1.95 17.40 -9.51
CA VAL A 238 -0.79 16.83 -8.83
C VAL A 238 -1.03 15.35 -8.66
N ILE A 239 -0.04 14.53 -8.96
CA ILE A 239 -0.15 13.08 -8.78
C ILE A 239 0.82 12.61 -7.70
N HIS A 240 0.37 11.71 -6.86
CA HIS A 240 1.17 11.10 -5.80
C HIS A 240 1.96 9.90 -6.36
N ALA A 241 2.83 10.18 -7.32
CA ALA A 241 3.69 9.20 -7.98
C ALA A 241 5.07 9.80 -8.25
N GLY A 242 6.07 8.94 -8.43
CA GLY A 242 7.42 9.37 -8.83
C GLY A 242 7.39 9.89 -10.27
N LEU A 243 7.89 11.10 -10.47
CA LEU A 243 8.09 11.72 -11.77
C LEU A 243 9.55 12.11 -11.94
N GLU A 244 10.02 12.12 -13.17
CA GLU A 244 11.38 12.52 -13.55
C GLU A 244 11.70 13.94 -13.09
N CYS A 245 10.69 14.82 -13.03
CA CYS A 245 10.83 16.20 -12.55
C CYS A 245 11.38 16.29 -11.12
N GLY A 246 11.08 15.34 -10.24
CA GLY A 246 11.68 15.28 -8.91
C GLY A 246 13.19 15.11 -8.97
N ILE A 247 13.66 14.18 -9.82
CA ILE A 247 15.09 13.89 -10.00
C ILE A 247 15.80 15.06 -10.71
N ILE A 248 15.17 15.62 -11.75
CA ILE A 248 15.72 16.76 -12.51
C ILE A 248 15.83 17.96 -11.58
N GLY A 249 14.78 18.30 -10.83
CA GLY A 249 14.75 19.44 -9.92
C GLY A 249 15.79 19.36 -8.80
N ALA A 250 16.06 18.15 -8.28
CA ALA A 250 17.12 17.93 -7.29
C ALA A 250 18.52 18.22 -7.85
N ASN A 251 18.76 17.95 -9.14
CA ASN A 251 20.03 18.19 -9.80
C ASN A 251 20.15 19.57 -10.45
N CYS A 252 19.02 20.23 -10.70
CA CYS A 252 18.94 21.57 -11.32
C CYS A 252 18.07 22.49 -10.44
N PRO A 253 18.56 22.94 -9.27
CA PRO A 253 17.80 23.79 -8.37
C PRO A 253 17.33 25.09 -9.05
N GLY A 254 16.05 25.41 -8.87
CA GLY A 254 15.44 26.62 -9.45
C GLY A 254 14.90 26.43 -10.87
N LEU A 255 15.03 25.24 -11.46
CA LEU A 255 14.40 24.95 -12.75
C LEU A 255 12.88 24.85 -12.56
N ASP A 256 12.14 25.71 -13.27
CA ASP A 256 10.68 25.64 -13.31
C ASP A 256 10.25 24.57 -14.33
N MET A 257 9.36 23.66 -13.93
CA MET A 257 9.05 22.46 -14.69
C MET A 257 7.56 22.14 -14.67
N ILE A 258 7.10 21.53 -15.76
CA ILE A 258 5.75 20.97 -15.88
C ILE A 258 5.82 19.61 -16.55
N SER A 259 4.95 18.70 -16.14
CA SER A 259 4.78 17.40 -16.77
C SER A 259 3.43 17.33 -17.47
N PHE A 260 3.41 16.97 -18.73
CA PHE A 260 2.19 16.80 -19.51
C PHE A 260 2.39 15.75 -20.61
N GLY A 261 1.30 15.18 -21.10
CA GLY A 261 1.38 14.11 -22.09
C GLY A 261 0.02 13.69 -22.62
N PRO A 262 -0.01 12.70 -23.54
CA PRO A 262 -1.26 12.11 -24.02
C PRO A 262 -1.97 11.32 -22.92
N THR A 263 -3.24 11.03 -23.12
CA THR A 263 -4.03 10.21 -22.20
C THR A 263 -3.59 8.77 -22.27
N LEU A 264 -3.06 8.27 -21.14
CA LEU A 264 -2.72 6.86 -20.94
C LEU A 264 -3.75 6.20 -20.01
N ARG A 265 -3.99 4.92 -20.20
CA ARG A 265 -4.81 4.07 -19.33
C ARG A 265 -4.03 2.84 -18.93
N SER A 266 -4.24 2.38 -17.70
CA SER A 266 -3.60 1.20 -17.11
C SER A 266 -2.06 1.19 -17.26
N PRO A 267 -1.34 2.30 -16.92
CA PRO A 267 0.11 2.35 -17.05
C PRO A 267 0.76 1.24 -16.21
N HIS A 268 1.87 0.71 -16.70
CA HIS A 268 2.64 -0.37 -16.08
C HIS A 268 1.90 -1.71 -16.00
N SER A 269 0.90 -1.93 -16.85
CA SER A 269 0.17 -3.19 -16.93
C SER A 269 0.17 -3.74 -18.36
N PRO A 270 -0.13 -5.03 -18.55
CA PRO A 270 -0.31 -5.60 -19.89
C PRO A 270 -1.43 -4.93 -20.72
N ASP A 271 -2.37 -4.25 -20.05
CA ASP A 271 -3.47 -3.51 -20.66
C ASP A 271 -3.15 -2.04 -20.89
N GLU A 272 -1.88 -1.63 -20.80
CA GLU A 272 -1.47 -0.25 -21.03
C GLU A 272 -1.80 0.18 -22.47
N ARG A 273 -2.47 1.32 -22.59
CA ARG A 273 -2.91 1.87 -23.89
C ARG A 273 -2.93 3.39 -23.89
N ALA A 274 -2.55 3.98 -25.01
CA ALA A 274 -2.69 5.41 -25.29
C ALA A 274 -3.96 5.69 -26.07
N TYR A 275 -4.65 6.77 -25.72
CA TYR A 275 -5.78 7.28 -26.51
C TYR A 275 -5.25 8.09 -27.69
N ILE A 276 -5.27 7.49 -28.89
CA ILE A 276 -4.66 8.04 -30.12
C ILE A 276 -5.04 9.51 -30.41
N PRO A 277 -6.35 9.94 -30.32
CA PRO A 277 -6.69 11.35 -30.55
C PRO A 277 -6.00 12.33 -29.60
N SER A 278 -5.63 11.88 -28.38
CA SER A 278 -4.92 12.74 -27.42
C SER A 278 -3.44 12.90 -27.76
N VAL A 279 -2.85 12.05 -28.58
CA VAL A 279 -1.46 12.16 -29.05
C VAL A 279 -1.31 13.36 -29.97
N THR A 280 -2.21 13.50 -30.95
CA THR A 280 -2.23 14.68 -31.84
C THR A 280 -2.43 15.95 -31.04
N LYS A 281 -3.41 15.98 -30.14
CA LYS A 281 -3.66 17.13 -29.27
C LYS A 281 -2.46 17.51 -28.43
N PHE A 282 -1.77 16.51 -27.86
CA PHE A 282 -0.54 16.73 -27.11
C PHE A 282 0.57 17.33 -27.98
N TYR A 283 0.77 16.78 -29.19
CA TYR A 283 1.79 17.27 -30.12
C TYR A 283 1.55 18.71 -30.54
N ASP A 284 0.33 19.04 -30.93
CA ASP A 284 -0.07 20.40 -31.33
C ASP A 284 0.14 21.38 -30.17
N PHE A 285 -0.17 20.98 -28.93
CA PHE A 285 0.05 21.80 -27.75
C PHE A 285 1.54 21.96 -27.44
N LEU A 286 2.35 20.93 -27.60
CA LEU A 286 3.80 21.01 -27.43
C LEU A 286 4.42 22.00 -28.42
N VAL A 287 4.06 21.91 -29.71
CA VAL A 287 4.56 22.83 -30.76
C VAL A 287 4.18 24.25 -30.42
N ALA A 288 2.91 24.54 -30.13
CA ALA A 288 2.44 25.85 -29.78
C ALA A 288 3.15 26.42 -28.52
N THR A 289 3.46 25.59 -27.54
CA THR A 289 4.20 25.99 -26.35
C THR A 289 5.64 26.38 -26.70
N LEU A 290 6.30 25.62 -27.56
CA LEU A 290 7.68 25.89 -27.99
C LEU A 290 7.76 27.17 -28.84
N GLU A 291 6.78 27.41 -29.73
CA GLU A 291 6.71 28.63 -30.56
C GLU A 291 6.48 29.91 -29.73
N GLN A 292 5.86 29.78 -28.55
CA GLN A 292 5.61 30.90 -27.62
C GLN A 292 6.76 31.10 -26.61
N THR A 293 7.80 30.25 -26.67
CA THR A 293 8.97 30.40 -25.78
C THR A 293 9.70 31.71 -26.09
N PRO A 294 9.94 32.58 -25.08
CA PRO A 294 10.65 33.85 -25.33
C PRO A 294 12.06 33.59 -25.85
N GLU A 295 12.48 34.38 -26.84
CA GLU A 295 13.88 34.43 -27.20
C GLU A 295 14.71 34.99 -26.03
N LYS A 296 15.93 34.47 -25.83
CA LYS A 296 16.84 34.91 -24.76
C LYS A 296 17.35 36.33 -24.96
#